data_b97fb7fe5a1c4cd7f4b89ca356c31ef4
#
_entry.id   b97fb7fe5a1c4cd7f4b89ca356c31ef4
#
_cell.length_a   1.000
_cell.length_b   1.000
_cell.length_c   1.000
_cell.angle_alpha   90.00
_cell.angle_beta   90.00
_cell.angle_gamma   90.00
#
_symmetry.space_group_name_H-M   'P 1'
#
loop_
_entity.id
_entity.type
_entity.pdbx_description
1 polymer ?
#
loop_
_entity_poly.entity_id
_entity_poly.type
_entity_poly.pdbx_seq_one_letter_code
_entity_poly.pdbx_strand_id
1 'polypeptide(L)'
;LTKAADMTASALLRGARGNSGVILSLLFRGFSKSLKGKLEANGKDFAEALSAGVEAAYKAVMKPAEGTILTVSRLTGDAARDLAADDANLESVLMGSIETAKVALENTVNQNPVLKKAGVVDAGGMGFVTILEGMLASLQGNDVALQENAGETKEQADFTDFATEDITFAYDTVYIVRKKDETVNLEPLRVYLDSI
;
A
#
# COMPACT_ATOMS: atom_id res chain seq x y z
N LEU A 1 -1.49 17.41 13.25
CA LEU A 1 -1.15 16.09 12.70
C LEU A 1 -2.41 15.22 12.55
N THR A 2 -3.14 14.87 13.63
CA THR A 2 -4.31 13.98 13.62
C THR A 2 -5.34 14.35 12.54
N LYS A 3 -5.77 15.63 12.47
CA LYS A 3 -6.75 16.08 11.47
C LYS A 3 -6.27 15.86 10.03
N ALA A 4 -5.00 16.15 9.74
CA ALA A 4 -4.43 15.94 8.41
C ALA A 4 -4.41 14.45 8.04
N ALA A 5 -3.97 13.58 8.95
CA ALA A 5 -3.95 12.15 8.74
C ALA A 5 -5.37 11.57 8.49
N ASP A 6 -6.37 11.99 9.28
CA ASP A 6 -7.77 11.56 9.11
C ASP A 6 -8.37 12.03 7.78
N MET A 7 -8.09 13.27 7.38
CA MET A 7 -8.54 13.81 6.09
C MET A 7 -7.91 13.03 4.91
N THR A 8 -6.60 12.75 4.99
CA THR A 8 -5.87 11.96 3.98
C THR A 8 -6.45 10.56 3.86
N ALA A 9 -6.60 9.84 4.97
CA ALA A 9 -7.17 8.49 4.97
C ALA A 9 -8.60 8.46 4.39
N SER A 10 -9.43 9.45 4.75
CA SER A 10 -10.79 9.58 4.23
C SER A 10 -10.84 9.92 2.74
N ALA A 11 -9.93 10.77 2.26
CA ALA A 11 -9.83 11.13 0.84
C ALA A 11 -9.37 9.95 0.00
N LEU A 12 -8.35 9.22 0.46
CA LEU A 12 -7.85 8.01 -0.20
C LEU A 12 -8.93 6.94 -0.32
N LEU A 13 -9.73 6.72 0.73
CA LEU A 13 -10.83 5.76 0.69
C LEU A 13 -11.88 6.13 -0.36
N ARG A 14 -12.27 7.41 -0.43
CA ARG A 14 -13.24 7.88 -1.44
C ARG A 14 -12.68 7.88 -2.86
N GLY A 15 -11.37 8.15 -2.99
CA GLY A 15 -10.68 8.20 -4.28
C GLY A 15 -10.16 6.83 -4.76
N ALA A 16 -10.22 5.80 -3.92
CA ALA A 16 -9.68 4.48 -4.26
C ALA A 16 -10.25 3.93 -5.57
N ARG A 17 -9.36 3.40 -6.41
CA ARG A 17 -9.69 2.69 -7.63
C ARG A 17 -8.84 1.42 -7.69
N GLY A 18 -9.48 0.30 -8.00
CA GLY A 18 -8.83 -1.00 -8.04
C GLY A 18 -8.31 -1.48 -6.69
N ASN A 19 -7.72 -2.67 -6.66
CA ASN A 19 -7.23 -3.31 -5.42
C ASN A 19 -6.12 -2.52 -4.74
N SER A 20 -5.15 -2.01 -5.50
CA SER A 20 -4.03 -1.26 -4.93
C SER A 20 -4.49 0.05 -4.26
N GLY A 21 -5.48 0.74 -4.86
CA GLY A 21 -6.06 1.94 -4.25
C GLY A 21 -6.79 1.64 -2.94
N VAL A 22 -7.52 0.52 -2.87
CA VAL A 22 -8.17 0.07 -1.64
C VAL A 22 -7.13 -0.28 -0.57
N ILE A 23 -6.09 -1.05 -0.92
CA ILE A 23 -5.01 -1.40 0.00
C ILE A 23 -4.32 -0.14 0.52
N LEU A 24 -3.97 0.81 -0.34
CA LEU A 24 -3.38 2.08 0.05
C LEU A 24 -4.28 2.85 1.04
N SER A 25 -5.59 2.88 0.79
CA SER A 25 -6.54 3.53 1.71
C SER A 25 -6.58 2.87 3.08
N LEU A 26 -6.42 1.54 3.15
CA LEU A 26 -6.35 0.79 4.41
C LEU A 26 -5.03 1.02 5.15
N LEU A 27 -3.91 1.09 4.43
CA LEU A 27 -2.61 1.48 4.98
C LEU A 27 -2.72 2.84 5.67
N PHE A 28 -3.24 3.85 4.98
CA PHE A 28 -3.39 5.19 5.55
C PHE A 28 -4.45 5.28 6.65
N ARG A 29 -5.46 4.43 6.62
CA ARG A 29 -6.46 4.34 7.70
C ARG A 29 -5.84 3.82 9.00
N GLY A 30 -5.02 2.77 8.94
CA GLY A 30 -4.29 2.25 10.11
C GLY A 30 -3.26 3.27 10.61
N PHE A 31 -2.53 3.88 9.69
CA PHE A 31 -1.57 4.96 9.95
C PHE A 31 -2.22 6.13 10.70
N SER A 32 -3.32 6.67 10.18
CA SER A 32 -4.07 7.76 10.80
C SER A 32 -4.59 7.40 12.20
N LYS A 33 -5.10 6.18 12.36
CA LYS A 33 -5.61 5.70 13.65
C LYS A 33 -4.51 5.66 14.72
N SER A 34 -3.30 5.27 14.38
CA SER A 34 -2.15 5.24 15.29
C SER A 34 -1.71 6.66 15.71
N LEU A 35 -1.86 7.65 14.83
CA LEU A 35 -1.51 9.04 15.12
C LEU A 35 -2.62 9.82 15.82
N LYS A 36 -3.73 9.18 16.20
CA LYS A 36 -4.84 9.85 16.85
C LYS A 36 -4.43 10.48 18.17
N GLY A 37 -4.74 11.78 18.34
CA GLY A 37 -4.42 12.55 19.54
C GLY A 37 -3.00 13.13 19.56
N LYS A 38 -2.14 12.79 18.58
CA LYS A 38 -0.78 13.35 18.50
C LYS A 38 -0.80 14.69 17.76
N LEU A 39 -0.10 15.67 18.29
CA LEU A 39 0.11 16.98 17.67
C LEU A 39 1.32 16.95 16.73
N GLU A 40 2.35 16.23 17.11
CA GLU A 40 3.61 16.03 16.42
C GLU A 40 3.92 14.53 16.37
N ALA A 41 4.82 14.12 15.50
CA ALA A 41 5.30 12.75 15.40
C ALA A 41 6.81 12.74 15.18
N ASN A 42 7.49 11.84 15.87
CA ASN A 42 8.89 11.52 15.65
C ASN A 42 9.03 10.23 14.83
N GLY A 43 10.26 9.73 14.64
CA GLY A 43 10.52 8.52 13.90
C GLY A 43 9.85 7.27 14.48
N LYS A 44 9.74 7.16 15.81
CA LYS A 44 9.04 6.05 16.48
C LYS A 44 7.55 6.08 16.21
N ASP A 45 6.94 7.26 16.32
CA ASP A 45 5.52 7.46 16.01
C ASP A 45 5.21 7.11 14.55
N PHE A 46 6.09 7.47 13.63
CA PHE A 46 5.98 7.14 12.21
C PHE A 46 6.06 5.63 11.98
N ALA A 47 7.05 4.96 12.57
CA ALA A 47 7.23 3.51 12.44
C ALA A 47 6.05 2.71 13.02
N GLU A 48 5.53 3.13 14.18
CA GLU A 48 4.32 2.54 14.77
C GLU A 48 3.09 2.75 13.88
N ALA A 49 2.94 3.96 13.35
CA ALA A 49 1.81 4.30 12.47
C ALA A 49 1.86 3.51 11.16
N LEU A 50 3.05 3.38 10.56
CA LEU A 50 3.25 2.59 9.35
C LEU A 50 2.95 1.11 9.60
N SER A 51 3.43 0.54 10.70
CA SER A 51 3.16 -0.84 11.11
C SER A 51 1.66 -1.10 11.33
N ALA A 52 0.96 -0.17 11.98
CA ALA A 52 -0.49 -0.25 12.17
C ALA A 52 -1.25 -0.19 10.83
N GLY A 53 -0.75 0.58 9.88
CA GLY A 53 -1.26 0.61 8.51
C GLY A 53 -1.11 -0.73 7.81
N VAL A 54 0.09 -1.31 7.85
CA VAL A 54 0.39 -2.63 7.27
C VAL A 54 -0.53 -3.70 7.88
N GLU A 55 -0.66 -3.74 9.18
CA GLU A 55 -1.55 -4.69 9.86
C GLU A 55 -3.01 -4.54 9.40
N ALA A 56 -3.50 -3.31 9.29
CA ALA A 56 -4.85 -3.04 8.80
C ALA A 56 -5.07 -3.52 7.36
N ALA A 57 -4.08 -3.34 6.48
CA ALA A 57 -4.14 -3.78 5.10
C ALA A 57 -4.12 -5.32 4.99
N TYR A 58 -3.22 -6.00 5.70
CA TYR A 58 -3.15 -7.47 5.69
C TYR A 58 -4.40 -8.12 6.26
N LYS A 59 -5.01 -7.55 7.31
CA LYS A 59 -6.27 -8.07 7.88
C LYS A 59 -7.46 -7.98 6.93
N ALA A 60 -7.43 -7.04 6.00
CA ALA A 60 -8.53 -6.83 5.07
C ALA A 60 -8.43 -7.69 3.80
N VAL A 61 -7.24 -8.17 3.47
CA VAL A 61 -7.01 -9.00 2.28
C VAL A 61 -7.07 -10.47 2.66
N MET A 62 -8.01 -11.21 2.09
CA MET A 62 -8.22 -12.64 2.41
C MET A 62 -7.01 -13.50 2.02
N LYS A 63 -6.41 -13.25 0.86
CA LYS A 63 -5.24 -13.95 0.33
C LYS A 63 -4.16 -12.92 -0.04
N PRO A 64 -3.33 -12.47 0.91
CA PRO A 64 -2.25 -11.53 0.60
C PRO A 64 -1.29 -12.13 -0.41
N ALA A 65 -1.08 -11.42 -1.52
CA ALA A 65 -0.11 -11.82 -2.54
C ALA A 65 1.23 -11.12 -2.29
N GLU A 66 2.31 -11.90 -2.23
CA GLU A 66 3.67 -11.36 -2.16
C GLU A 66 4.10 -10.77 -3.53
N GLY A 67 5.09 -9.87 -3.51
CA GLY A 67 5.51 -9.14 -4.71
C GLY A 67 4.53 -8.05 -5.11
N THR A 68 3.80 -7.46 -4.14
CA THR A 68 2.85 -6.38 -4.34
C THR A 68 3.08 -5.25 -3.35
N ILE A 69 2.27 -4.19 -3.42
CA ILE A 69 2.26 -3.08 -2.44
C ILE A 69 2.24 -3.58 -0.98
N LEU A 70 1.61 -4.73 -0.71
CA LEU A 70 1.60 -5.33 0.63
C LEU A 70 3.01 -5.72 1.08
N THR A 71 3.78 -6.39 0.22
CA THR A 71 5.16 -6.76 0.50
C THR A 71 6.04 -5.53 0.70
N VAL A 72 5.94 -4.57 -0.23
CA VAL A 72 6.72 -3.33 -0.16
C VAL A 72 6.42 -2.59 1.14
N SER A 73 5.14 -2.38 1.47
CA SER A 73 4.76 -1.66 2.70
C SER A 73 5.17 -2.40 3.98
N ARG A 74 5.08 -3.74 4.00
CA ARG A 74 5.51 -4.55 5.15
C ARG A 74 7.01 -4.41 5.39
N LEU A 75 7.83 -4.62 4.38
CA LEU A 75 9.30 -4.49 4.51
C LEU A 75 9.72 -3.08 4.88
N THR A 76 9.02 -2.07 4.36
CA THR A 76 9.22 -0.67 4.75
C THR A 76 8.88 -0.44 6.23
N GLY A 77 7.76 -1.00 6.71
CA GLY A 77 7.35 -0.89 8.11
C GLY A 77 8.31 -1.60 9.07
N ASP A 78 8.85 -2.75 8.67
CA ASP A 78 9.84 -3.48 9.44
C ASP A 78 11.14 -2.67 9.55
N ALA A 79 11.65 -2.13 8.42
CA ALA A 79 12.82 -1.27 8.41
C ALA A 79 12.62 0.02 9.24
N ALA A 80 11.45 0.64 9.16
CA ALA A 80 11.14 1.82 9.95
C ALA A 80 11.23 1.55 11.45
N ARG A 81 10.75 0.37 11.91
CA ARG A 81 10.85 -0.03 13.33
C ARG A 81 12.28 -0.24 13.78
N ASP A 82 13.07 -0.93 12.95
CA ASP A 82 14.48 -1.21 13.26
C ASP A 82 15.27 0.10 13.34
N LEU A 83 15.11 0.99 12.36
CA LEU A 83 15.77 2.31 12.34
C LEU A 83 15.34 3.20 13.52
N ALA A 84 14.05 3.20 13.85
CA ALA A 84 13.52 4.01 14.94
C ALA A 84 13.91 3.49 16.33
N ALA A 85 14.40 2.26 16.45
CA ALA A 85 14.96 1.73 17.70
C ALA A 85 16.29 2.43 18.05
N ASP A 86 17.11 2.72 17.05
CA ASP A 86 18.43 3.33 17.21
C ASP A 86 18.36 4.87 17.16
N ASP A 87 17.58 5.43 16.25
CA ASP A 87 17.40 6.87 16.08
C ASP A 87 15.92 7.23 15.88
N ALA A 88 15.37 8.05 16.75
CA ALA A 88 13.98 8.52 16.64
C ALA A 88 13.81 9.77 15.75
N ASN A 89 14.84 10.20 15.03
CA ASN A 89 14.73 11.30 14.07
C ASN A 89 13.84 10.88 12.90
N LEU A 90 12.78 11.63 12.65
CA LEU A 90 11.79 11.30 11.63
C LEU A 90 12.40 11.27 10.21
N GLU A 91 13.27 12.22 9.90
CA GLU A 91 13.89 12.31 8.58
C GLU A 91 14.82 11.12 8.33
N SER A 92 15.66 10.76 9.29
CA SER A 92 16.55 9.59 9.21
C SER A 92 15.77 8.31 9.02
N VAL A 93 14.72 8.09 9.82
CA VAL A 93 13.86 6.89 9.73
C VAL A 93 13.14 6.83 8.39
N LEU A 94 12.57 7.93 7.94
CA LEU A 94 11.85 7.97 6.65
C LEU A 94 12.80 7.73 5.49
N MET A 95 13.99 8.34 5.48
CA MET A 95 14.99 8.17 4.43
C MET A 95 15.46 6.71 4.34
N GLY A 96 15.85 6.08 5.44
CA GLY A 96 16.28 4.68 5.45
C GLY A 96 15.13 3.71 5.09
N SER A 97 13.91 4.04 5.50
CA SER A 97 12.72 3.26 5.11
C SER A 97 12.46 3.32 3.60
N ILE A 98 12.65 4.47 2.96
CA ILE A 98 12.52 4.63 1.50
C ILE A 98 13.55 3.78 0.76
N GLU A 99 14.79 3.72 1.23
CA GLU A 99 15.81 2.85 0.60
C GLU A 99 15.40 1.38 0.64
N THR A 100 14.90 0.91 1.78
CA THR A 100 14.36 -0.47 1.88
C THR A 100 13.14 -0.66 0.98
N ALA A 101 12.26 0.34 0.89
CA ALA A 101 11.07 0.28 0.03
C ALA A 101 11.45 0.16 -1.45
N LYS A 102 12.48 0.86 -1.91
CA LYS A 102 13.00 0.77 -3.28
C LYS A 102 13.53 -0.62 -3.60
N VAL A 103 14.36 -1.17 -2.72
CA VAL A 103 14.87 -2.54 -2.89
C VAL A 103 13.73 -3.56 -2.90
N ALA A 104 12.75 -3.42 -2.01
CA ALA A 104 11.58 -4.28 -1.99
C ALA A 104 10.75 -4.16 -3.28
N LEU A 105 10.59 -2.95 -3.81
CA LEU A 105 9.88 -2.69 -5.06
C LEU A 105 10.56 -3.38 -6.25
N GLU A 106 11.86 -3.21 -6.41
CA GLU A 106 12.64 -3.87 -7.46
C GLU A 106 12.49 -5.40 -7.40
N ASN A 107 12.45 -5.95 -6.19
CA ASN A 107 12.32 -7.40 -6.00
C ASN A 107 10.91 -7.94 -6.23
N THR A 108 9.89 -7.11 -6.41
CA THR A 108 8.52 -7.55 -6.73
C THR A 108 8.46 -8.38 -8.01
N VAL A 109 9.30 -8.05 -9.00
CA VAL A 109 9.44 -8.79 -10.26
C VAL A 109 9.80 -10.26 -10.03
N ASN A 110 10.62 -10.53 -9.00
CA ASN A 110 11.08 -11.90 -8.71
C ASN A 110 10.06 -12.70 -7.89
N GLN A 111 9.17 -12.00 -7.17
CA GLN A 111 8.20 -12.62 -6.25
C GLN A 111 6.85 -12.89 -6.91
N ASN A 112 6.50 -12.09 -7.93
CA ASN A 112 5.22 -12.21 -8.62
C ASN A 112 5.44 -12.70 -10.07
N PRO A 113 4.97 -13.93 -10.41
CA PRO A 113 5.17 -14.48 -11.75
C PRO A 113 4.58 -13.63 -12.89
N VAL A 114 3.47 -12.93 -12.63
CA VAL A 114 2.83 -12.05 -13.61
C VAL A 114 3.73 -10.85 -13.92
N LEU A 115 4.27 -10.20 -12.85
CA LEU A 115 5.19 -9.08 -13.00
C LEU A 115 6.49 -9.51 -13.68
N LYS A 116 6.99 -10.71 -13.34
CA LYS A 116 8.18 -11.29 -13.97
C LYS A 116 7.97 -11.49 -15.47
N LYS A 117 6.83 -12.04 -15.87
CA LYS A 117 6.47 -12.26 -17.29
C LYS A 117 6.33 -10.91 -18.03
N ALA A 118 5.75 -9.90 -17.38
CA ALA A 118 5.56 -8.57 -17.96
C ALA A 118 6.82 -7.69 -17.92
N GLY A 119 7.86 -8.07 -17.17
CA GLY A 119 9.10 -7.30 -17.04
C GLY A 119 8.96 -5.96 -16.31
N VAL A 120 7.96 -5.83 -15.42
CA VAL A 120 7.67 -4.59 -14.70
C VAL A 120 7.59 -4.81 -13.19
N VAL A 121 7.85 -3.76 -12.41
CA VAL A 121 7.64 -3.75 -10.96
C VAL A 121 6.15 -3.57 -10.61
N ASP A 122 5.78 -3.80 -9.34
CA ASP A 122 4.42 -3.57 -8.88
C ASP A 122 4.06 -2.07 -8.89
N ALA A 123 3.08 -1.68 -9.69
CA ALA A 123 2.65 -0.29 -9.82
C ALA A 123 2.10 0.28 -8.50
N GLY A 124 1.43 -0.54 -7.69
CA GLY A 124 0.93 -0.15 -6.37
C GLY A 124 2.08 0.13 -5.40
N GLY A 125 3.10 -0.74 -5.41
CA GLY A 125 4.34 -0.55 -4.64
C GLY A 125 5.09 0.70 -5.09
N MET A 126 5.19 0.95 -6.39
CA MET A 126 5.80 2.18 -6.94
C MET A 126 5.08 3.42 -6.44
N GLY A 127 3.74 3.45 -6.52
CA GLY A 127 2.95 4.57 -6.01
C GLY A 127 3.15 4.79 -4.50
N PHE A 128 3.27 3.72 -3.72
CA PHE A 128 3.57 3.82 -2.29
C PHE A 128 4.94 4.43 -2.03
N VAL A 129 5.99 4.01 -2.74
CA VAL A 129 7.35 4.60 -2.64
C VAL A 129 7.32 6.08 -3.00
N THR A 130 6.66 6.45 -4.09
CA THR A 130 6.51 7.85 -4.51
C THR A 130 5.86 8.73 -3.44
N ILE A 131 4.86 8.20 -2.73
CA ILE A 131 4.23 8.91 -1.60
C ILE A 131 5.23 9.15 -0.47
N LEU A 132 6.02 8.15 -0.10
CA LEU A 132 7.05 8.29 0.94
C LEU A 132 8.13 9.31 0.54
N GLU A 133 8.56 9.30 -0.71
CA GLU A 133 9.50 10.30 -1.25
C GLU A 133 8.92 11.71 -1.19
N GLY A 134 7.64 11.86 -1.54
CA GLY A 134 6.92 13.14 -1.39
C GLY A 134 6.84 13.61 0.06
N MET A 135 6.62 12.69 1.00
CA MET A 135 6.63 13.01 2.45
C MET A 135 8.02 13.48 2.89
N LEU A 136 9.10 12.83 2.45
CA LEU A 136 10.47 13.22 2.75
C LEU A 136 10.80 14.59 2.15
N ALA A 137 10.47 14.82 0.89
CA ALA A 137 10.69 16.11 0.23
C ALA A 137 9.97 17.25 0.96
N SER A 138 8.72 17.03 1.36
CA SER A 138 7.96 18.01 2.14
C SER A 138 8.58 18.27 3.52
N LEU A 139 9.08 17.24 4.19
CA LEU A 139 9.74 17.36 5.49
C LEU A 139 11.04 18.19 5.38
N GLN A 140 11.76 18.06 4.27
CA GLN A 140 12.96 18.82 3.96
C GLN A 140 12.70 20.26 3.48
N GLY A 141 11.42 20.67 3.41
CA GLY A 141 11.03 21.99 2.94
C GLY A 141 11.10 22.18 1.43
N ASN A 142 11.23 21.10 0.68
CA ASN A 142 11.16 21.15 -0.77
C ASN A 142 9.69 21.21 -1.21
N ASP A 143 9.33 22.20 -2.02
CA ASP A 143 8.01 22.26 -2.63
C ASP A 143 7.82 21.05 -3.56
N VAL A 144 6.90 20.17 -3.18
CA VAL A 144 6.41 19.15 -4.08
C VAL A 144 5.48 19.84 -5.07
N ALA A 145 6.05 20.39 -6.15
CA ALA A 145 5.27 20.99 -7.22
C ALA A 145 4.30 19.92 -7.74
N LEU A 146 3.01 20.25 -7.73
CA LEU A 146 2.02 19.47 -8.47
C LEU A 146 2.41 19.60 -9.95
N GLN A 147 3.17 18.65 -10.46
CA GLN A 147 3.40 18.53 -11.88
C GLN A 147 2.08 18.11 -12.52
N GLU A 148 1.32 19.07 -13.02
CA GLU A 148 0.08 18.81 -13.77
C GLU A 148 0.31 17.94 -15.02
N ASN A 149 1.57 17.74 -15.40
CA ASN A 149 1.98 16.90 -16.54
C ASN A 149 3.36 16.29 -16.27
N ALA A 150 3.51 15.43 -15.29
CA ALA A 150 4.59 14.46 -15.36
C ALA A 150 4.28 13.59 -16.59
N GLY A 151 4.95 13.86 -17.70
CA GLY A 151 4.79 13.08 -18.92
C GLY A 151 4.91 11.61 -18.55
N GLU A 152 3.91 10.85 -18.97
CA GLU A 152 3.88 9.40 -18.80
C GLU A 152 5.21 8.81 -19.29
N THR A 153 6.14 8.56 -18.39
CA THR A 153 7.16 7.55 -18.63
C THR A 153 6.39 6.24 -18.62
N LYS A 154 5.87 5.89 -19.79
CA LYS A 154 5.24 4.59 -20.03
C LYS A 154 6.34 3.55 -19.98
N GLU A 155 6.67 3.02 -18.81
CA GLU A 155 7.03 1.62 -18.75
C GLU A 155 5.76 0.87 -19.18
N GLN A 156 5.61 0.65 -20.48
CA GLN A 156 4.52 -0.17 -20.98
C GLN A 156 4.85 -1.60 -20.62
N ALA A 157 4.04 -2.14 -19.70
CA ALA A 157 4.06 -3.57 -19.46
C ALA A 157 3.85 -4.29 -20.80
N ASP A 158 4.76 -5.19 -21.14
CA ASP A 158 4.63 -6.02 -22.32
C ASP A 158 3.72 -7.20 -22.01
N PHE A 159 2.53 -7.16 -22.58
CA PHE A 159 1.53 -8.22 -22.48
C PHE A 159 1.42 -9.07 -23.75
N THR A 160 2.34 -8.92 -24.72
CA THR A 160 2.28 -9.64 -25.99
C THR A 160 2.40 -11.15 -25.82
N ASP A 161 3.05 -11.62 -24.75
CA ASP A 161 3.21 -13.05 -24.44
C ASP A 161 2.05 -13.64 -23.61
N PHE A 162 1.03 -12.83 -23.28
CA PHE A 162 -0.17 -13.34 -22.60
C PHE A 162 -1.15 -13.87 -23.66
N ALA A 163 -1.08 -15.18 -23.92
CA ALA A 163 -2.07 -15.83 -24.78
C ALA A 163 -3.45 -15.78 -24.12
N THR A 164 -4.49 -15.47 -24.89
CA THR A 164 -5.89 -15.50 -24.43
C THR A 164 -6.29 -16.88 -23.90
N GLU A 165 -5.59 -17.92 -24.29
CA GLU A 165 -5.76 -19.30 -23.85
C GLU A 165 -5.33 -19.52 -22.39
N ASP A 166 -4.49 -18.65 -21.84
CA ASP A 166 -4.08 -18.67 -20.41
C ASP A 166 -5.14 -18.10 -19.48
N ILE A 167 -6.20 -17.47 -20.02
CA ILE A 167 -7.28 -16.87 -19.24
C ILE A 167 -8.30 -17.94 -18.89
N THR A 168 -8.21 -18.51 -17.69
CA THR A 168 -9.14 -19.51 -17.19
C THR A 168 -10.50 -18.91 -16.83
N PHE A 169 -10.52 -17.66 -16.35
CA PHE A 169 -11.72 -16.92 -16.00
C PHE A 169 -11.74 -15.58 -16.74
N ALA A 170 -12.69 -15.43 -17.66
CA ALA A 170 -12.81 -14.24 -18.51
C ALA A 170 -13.52 -13.05 -17.82
N TYR A 171 -14.15 -13.29 -16.68
CA TYR A 171 -14.99 -12.30 -15.99
C TYR A 171 -14.61 -12.21 -14.51
N ASP A 172 -14.52 -10.98 -13.99
CA ASP A 172 -14.47 -10.69 -12.57
C ASP A 172 -15.84 -10.16 -12.13
N THR A 173 -16.47 -10.82 -11.13
CA THR A 173 -17.80 -10.46 -10.65
C THR A 173 -17.70 -9.84 -9.26
N VAL A 174 -18.12 -8.59 -9.14
CA VAL A 174 -18.17 -7.86 -7.88
C VAL A 174 -19.60 -7.64 -7.45
N TYR A 175 -19.91 -7.98 -6.19
CA TYR A 175 -21.21 -7.71 -5.60
C TYR A 175 -21.07 -7.28 -4.13
N ILE A 176 -22.05 -6.52 -3.64
CA ILE A 176 -22.08 -6.00 -2.27
C ILE A 176 -23.15 -6.77 -1.48
N VAL A 177 -22.70 -7.46 -0.44
CA VAL A 177 -23.60 -8.13 0.52
C VAL A 177 -23.77 -7.26 1.75
N ARG A 178 -25.02 -6.87 2.06
CA ARG A 178 -25.36 -6.17 3.31
C ARG A 178 -25.89 -7.17 4.31
N LYS A 179 -25.28 -7.20 5.48
CA LYS A 179 -25.81 -7.95 6.63
C LYS A 179 -27.12 -7.33 7.09
N LYS A 180 -28.09 -8.18 7.47
CA LYS A 180 -29.33 -7.70 8.09
C LYS A 180 -29.10 -7.16 9.49
N ASP A 181 -28.16 -7.78 10.21
CA ASP A 181 -27.73 -7.38 11.55
C ASP A 181 -26.27 -7.81 11.81
N GLU A 182 -25.70 -7.35 12.90
CA GLU A 182 -24.31 -7.61 13.30
C GLU A 182 -24.02 -9.09 13.64
N THR A 183 -25.06 -9.87 13.95
CA THR A 183 -24.92 -11.27 14.42
C THR A 183 -24.72 -12.25 13.27
N VAL A 184 -24.99 -11.83 12.01
CA VAL A 184 -24.84 -12.67 10.83
C VAL A 184 -23.38 -13.05 10.63
N ASN A 185 -23.09 -14.35 10.75
CA ASN A 185 -21.78 -14.91 10.43
C ASN A 185 -21.61 -15.06 8.92
N LEU A 186 -20.59 -14.39 8.35
CA LEU A 186 -20.27 -14.43 6.93
C LEU A 186 -19.27 -15.54 6.55
N GLU A 187 -18.72 -16.23 7.52
CA GLU A 187 -17.69 -17.24 7.27
C GLU A 187 -18.15 -18.38 6.34
N PRO A 188 -19.38 -18.93 6.50
CA PRO A 188 -19.86 -19.95 5.56
C PRO A 188 -19.96 -19.46 4.11
N LEU A 189 -20.32 -18.17 3.91
CA LEU A 189 -20.37 -17.59 2.57
C LEU A 189 -18.96 -17.42 1.99
N ARG A 190 -17.98 -17.01 2.80
CA ARG A 190 -16.59 -16.90 2.39
C ARG A 190 -16.04 -18.25 1.94
N VAL A 191 -16.21 -19.28 2.77
CA VAL A 191 -15.76 -20.65 2.46
C VAL A 191 -16.40 -21.16 1.16
N TYR A 192 -17.69 -20.90 0.96
CA TYR A 192 -18.36 -21.29 -0.27
C TYR A 192 -17.79 -20.59 -1.50
N LEU A 193 -17.62 -19.27 -1.44
CA LEU A 193 -17.05 -18.48 -2.54
C LEU A 193 -15.60 -18.84 -2.85
N ASP A 194 -14.83 -19.28 -1.87
CA ASP A 194 -13.46 -19.72 -2.05
C ASP A 194 -13.35 -21.14 -2.66
N SER A 195 -14.46 -21.86 -2.71
CA SER A 195 -14.55 -23.22 -3.25
C SER A 195 -15.01 -23.30 -4.70
N ILE A 196 -15.50 -22.21 -5.27
CA ILE A 196 -15.97 -22.11 -6.65
C ILE A 196 -15.00 -21.33 -7.52
#